data_ae1ebf32baff31aebe91b747063818ab
#
_entry.id   ae1ebf32baff31aebe91b747063818ab
#
_cell.length_a   1.000
_cell.length_b   1.000
_cell.length_c   1.000
_cell.angle_alpha   90.00
_cell.angle_beta   90.00
_cell.angle_gamma   90.00
#
_symmetry.space_group_name_H-M   'P 1'
#
loop_
_entity.id
_entity.type
_entity.pdbx_description
1 polymer ?
#
loop_
_entity_poly.entity_id
_entity_poly.type
_entity_poly.pdbx_seq_one_letter_code
_entity_poly.pdbx_strand_id
1 'polypeptide(L)'
;MDGELVAGNWHYGNAEDDGRERRGWILGHFIDPAEGVRSSKDVEIKWGIHPEGEKRAEWTADDQRTTLVFHVSGRFRIDLSEGSFTLEREGDYLVWGPAIDHSWEALTNAVVVTVRWPSSVS
;
A
#
# COMPACT_ATOMS: atom_id res chain seq x y z
N MET A 1 5.57 27.47 11.47
CA MET A 1 6.16 26.83 10.29
C MET A 1 5.65 25.41 10.08
N ASP A 2 5.66 24.62 11.14
CA ASP A 2 5.26 23.21 11.00
C ASP A 2 3.84 23.06 10.48
N GLY A 3 2.90 23.90 10.94
CA GLY A 3 1.53 23.81 10.48
C GLY A 3 1.37 24.09 9.00
N GLU A 4 2.33 24.81 8.41
CA GLU A 4 2.29 25.13 7.00
C GLU A 4 2.71 23.97 6.12
N LEU A 5 3.45 22.99 6.69
CA LEU A 5 3.94 21.84 5.95
C LEU A 5 2.86 20.80 5.68
N VAL A 6 1.71 20.90 6.38
CA VAL A 6 0.66 19.88 6.28
C VAL A 6 -0.67 20.44 5.76
N ALA A 7 -0.73 21.75 5.52
CA ALA A 7 -1.97 22.39 5.08
C ALA A 7 -1.98 22.63 3.58
N GLY A 8 -3.17 22.61 2.99
CA GLY A 8 -3.37 22.98 1.61
C GLY A 8 -3.01 21.90 0.60
N ASN A 9 -2.32 22.30 -0.45
CA ASN A 9 -2.11 21.42 -1.60
C ASN A 9 -0.70 20.90 -1.75
N TRP A 10 0.00 20.71 -0.63
CA TRP A 10 1.27 20.00 -0.61
C TRP A 10 1.53 19.43 0.79
N HIS A 11 2.37 18.40 0.85
CA HIS A 11 2.77 17.77 2.11
C HIS A 11 4.15 17.15 1.94
N TYR A 12 5.04 17.41 2.89
CA TYR A 12 6.33 16.75 3.00
C TYR A 12 6.34 15.95 4.28
N GLY A 13 6.71 14.67 4.19
CA GLY A 13 6.75 13.83 5.38
C GLY A 13 7.52 12.55 5.13
N ASN A 14 7.53 11.71 6.15
CA ASN A 14 8.15 10.39 6.10
C ASN A 14 7.05 9.34 6.25
N ALA A 15 7.03 8.38 5.33
CA ALA A 15 5.97 7.39 5.28
C ALA A 15 5.90 6.53 6.56
N GLU A 16 7.05 6.20 7.14
CA GLU A 16 7.07 5.41 8.36
C GLU A 16 6.43 6.16 9.52
N ASP A 17 6.72 7.45 9.63
CA ASP A 17 6.13 8.30 10.67
C ASP A 17 4.66 8.56 10.40
N ASP A 18 4.33 8.94 9.18
CA ASP A 18 2.96 9.33 8.82
C ASP A 18 1.98 8.17 8.84
N GLY A 19 2.46 6.97 8.51
CA GLY A 19 1.63 5.78 8.46
C GLY A 19 1.57 4.98 9.74
N ARG A 20 2.32 5.39 10.77
CA ARG A 20 2.49 4.60 11.99
C ARG A 20 1.18 4.15 12.64
N GLU A 21 0.19 5.01 12.69
CA GLU A 21 -1.08 4.71 13.32
C GLU A 21 -2.11 4.12 12.36
N ARG A 22 -1.73 3.92 11.09
CA ARG A 22 -2.61 3.40 10.05
C ARG A 22 -1.99 2.22 9.32
N ARG A 23 -1.13 1.48 9.99
CA ARG A 23 -0.47 0.28 9.42
C ARG A 23 0.28 0.59 8.12
N GLY A 24 0.82 1.80 8.01
CA GLY A 24 1.58 2.22 6.84
C GLY A 24 0.80 3.03 5.82
N TRP A 25 -0.51 3.17 5.96
CA TRP A 25 -1.31 3.94 5.02
C TRP A 25 -1.07 5.43 5.20
N ILE A 26 -0.59 6.10 4.16
CA ILE A 26 -0.19 7.51 4.23
C ILE A 26 -1.07 8.44 3.40
N LEU A 27 -1.84 7.91 2.48
CA LEU A 27 -2.66 8.72 1.57
C LEU A 27 -3.89 7.89 1.18
N GLY A 28 -5.06 8.52 1.16
CA GLY A 28 -6.29 7.85 0.79
C GLY A 28 -7.51 8.52 1.39
N HIS A 29 -8.66 7.87 1.21
CA HIS A 29 -9.94 8.41 1.67
C HIS A 29 -10.09 8.41 3.21
N PHE A 30 -9.26 7.64 3.90
CA PHE A 30 -9.26 7.54 5.37
C PHE A 30 -8.50 8.68 6.05
N ILE A 31 -7.85 9.55 5.30
CA ILE A 31 -7.19 10.75 5.81
C ILE A 31 -8.22 11.85 5.95
N ASP A 32 -8.21 12.55 7.08
CA ASP A 32 -9.11 13.67 7.31
C ASP A 32 -8.93 14.73 6.21
N PRO A 33 -10.00 15.14 5.53
CA PRO A 33 -9.90 16.19 4.50
C PRO A 33 -9.21 17.48 4.97
N ALA A 34 -9.24 17.77 6.25
CA ALA A 34 -8.56 18.95 6.80
C ALA A 34 -7.05 18.86 6.63
N GLU A 35 -6.50 17.68 6.40
CA GLU A 35 -5.07 17.52 6.18
C GLU A 35 -4.64 17.78 4.75
N GLY A 36 -5.57 18.08 3.85
CA GLY A 36 -5.25 18.52 2.49
C GLY A 36 -4.99 17.36 1.52
N VAL A 37 -3.90 17.46 0.75
CA VAL A 37 -3.67 16.60 -0.42
C VAL A 37 -3.52 15.11 -0.12
N ARG A 38 -3.23 14.71 1.11
CA ARG A 38 -3.16 13.29 1.46
C ARG A 38 -4.56 12.66 1.54
N SER A 39 -5.60 13.45 1.66
CA SER A 39 -6.98 12.95 1.63
C SER A 39 -7.42 12.83 0.18
N SER A 40 -7.70 11.61 -0.26
CA SER A 40 -8.09 11.37 -1.65
C SER A 40 -9.02 10.16 -1.74
N LYS A 41 -10.05 10.31 -2.56
CA LYS A 41 -10.94 9.19 -2.91
C LYS A 41 -10.44 8.42 -4.12
N ASP A 42 -9.47 8.97 -4.83
CA ASP A 42 -9.03 8.45 -6.12
C ASP A 42 -7.92 7.42 -6.00
N VAL A 43 -7.11 7.52 -4.96
CA VAL A 43 -5.95 6.62 -4.80
C VAL A 43 -5.63 6.47 -3.32
N GLU A 44 -5.07 5.32 -2.96
CA GLU A 44 -4.53 5.14 -1.62
C GLU A 44 -3.16 4.50 -1.71
N ILE A 45 -2.27 4.88 -0.78
CA ILE A 45 -0.87 4.47 -0.81
C ILE A 45 -0.45 4.03 0.59
N LYS A 46 0.22 2.87 0.64
CA LYS A 46 0.70 2.27 1.87
C LYS A 46 2.20 2.03 1.78
N TRP A 47 2.92 2.40 2.83
CA TRP A 47 4.30 2.01 3.06
C TRP A 47 4.28 0.77 3.94
N GLY A 48 4.45 -0.40 3.35
CA GLY A 48 4.30 -1.66 4.08
C GLY A 48 5.62 -2.20 4.58
N ILE A 49 5.75 -2.29 5.91
CA ILE A 49 6.90 -2.92 6.55
C ILE A 49 6.42 -4.26 7.07
N HIS A 50 7.00 -5.33 6.55
CA HIS A 50 6.56 -6.70 6.83
C HIS A 50 7.72 -7.52 7.39
N PRO A 51 7.62 -8.00 8.64
CA PRO A 51 8.63 -8.90 9.17
C PRO A 51 8.58 -10.26 8.48
N GLU A 52 9.71 -10.94 8.48
CA GLU A 52 9.81 -12.28 7.90
C GLU A 52 8.73 -13.20 8.47
N GLY A 53 8.06 -13.91 7.60
CA GLY A 53 7.00 -14.86 7.96
C GLY A 53 5.61 -14.25 8.08
N GLU A 54 5.48 -12.93 8.04
CA GLU A 54 4.17 -12.31 8.06
C GLU A 54 3.41 -12.65 6.78
N LYS A 55 2.15 -13.01 6.91
CA LYS A 55 1.33 -13.38 5.76
C LYS A 55 -0.14 -13.10 6.05
N ARG A 56 -0.95 -13.05 5.00
CA ARG A 56 -2.39 -12.98 5.16
C ARG A 56 -2.91 -14.39 5.51
N ALA A 57 -3.75 -14.44 6.55
CA ALA A 57 -4.37 -15.71 6.96
C ALA A 57 -5.37 -16.19 5.91
N GLU A 58 -6.03 -15.28 5.23
CA GLU A 58 -7.05 -15.59 4.23
C GLU A 58 -6.81 -14.79 2.97
N TRP A 59 -7.27 -15.34 1.84
CA TRP A 59 -7.20 -14.63 0.56
C TRP A 59 -8.18 -13.47 0.55
N THR A 60 -7.76 -12.34 -0.02
CA THR A 60 -8.65 -11.23 -0.31
C THR A 60 -9.42 -11.55 -1.58
N ALA A 61 -10.74 -11.48 -1.51
CA ALA A 61 -11.61 -11.81 -2.62
C ALA A 61 -12.51 -10.62 -2.96
N ASP A 62 -12.94 -10.56 -4.23
CA ASP A 62 -13.93 -9.58 -4.71
C ASP A 62 -13.55 -8.13 -4.50
N ASP A 63 -12.27 -7.82 -4.39
CA ASP A 63 -11.81 -6.44 -4.33
C ASP A 63 -11.99 -5.81 -5.71
N GLN A 64 -12.71 -4.70 -5.77
CA GLN A 64 -13.04 -4.02 -7.03
C GLN A 64 -11.99 -2.98 -7.42
N ARG A 65 -10.91 -2.88 -6.67
CA ARG A 65 -9.84 -1.92 -6.95
C ARG A 65 -8.75 -2.57 -7.79
N THR A 66 -8.01 -1.71 -8.49
CA THR A 66 -6.75 -2.12 -9.09
C THR A 66 -5.66 -1.89 -8.05
N THR A 67 -4.77 -2.86 -7.91
CA THR A 67 -3.70 -2.80 -6.91
C THR A 67 -2.36 -2.97 -7.58
N LEU A 68 -1.42 -2.12 -7.20
CA LEU A 68 -0.03 -2.23 -7.62
C LEU A 68 0.83 -2.30 -6.37
N VAL A 69 1.75 -3.28 -6.33
CA VAL A 69 2.72 -3.39 -5.24
C VAL A 69 4.09 -3.37 -5.86
N PHE A 70 4.98 -2.49 -5.35
CA PHE A 70 6.33 -2.53 -5.84
C PHE A 70 7.35 -2.59 -4.70
N HIS A 71 8.50 -3.16 -5.02
CA HIS A 71 9.51 -3.60 -4.08
C HIS A 71 10.47 -2.48 -3.70
N VAL A 72 10.75 -2.38 -2.41
CA VAL A 72 11.79 -1.51 -1.87
C VAL A 72 12.94 -2.36 -1.34
N SER A 73 12.66 -3.36 -0.48
CA SER A 73 13.70 -4.21 0.09
C SER A 73 13.13 -5.57 0.50
N GLY A 74 14.01 -6.56 0.66
CA GLY A 74 13.64 -7.90 1.10
C GLY A 74 13.06 -8.75 -0.02
N ARG A 75 12.35 -9.83 0.37
CA ARG A 75 11.68 -10.72 -0.56
C ARG A 75 10.22 -10.86 -0.15
N PHE A 76 9.33 -10.56 -1.06
CA PHE A 76 7.89 -10.53 -0.80
C PHE A 76 7.15 -11.27 -1.89
N ARG A 77 6.44 -12.35 -1.53
CA ARG A 77 5.69 -13.15 -2.49
C ARG A 77 4.24 -12.74 -2.50
N ILE A 78 3.69 -12.55 -3.69
CA ILE A 78 2.27 -12.28 -3.87
C ILE A 78 1.68 -13.44 -4.64
N ASP A 79 0.60 -13.99 -4.11
CA ASP A 79 -0.12 -15.08 -4.73
C ASP A 79 -1.42 -14.54 -5.30
N LEU A 80 -1.59 -14.71 -6.61
CA LEU A 80 -2.84 -14.40 -7.30
C LEU A 80 -3.51 -15.71 -7.68
N SER A 81 -4.79 -15.66 -8.01
CA SER A 81 -5.45 -16.84 -8.58
C SER A 81 -4.76 -17.32 -9.86
N GLU A 82 -4.01 -16.42 -10.52
CA GLU A 82 -3.33 -16.70 -11.79
C GLU A 82 -1.90 -17.24 -11.61
N GLY A 83 -1.33 -17.15 -10.41
CA GLY A 83 0.03 -17.63 -10.14
C GLY A 83 0.69 -16.87 -9.00
N SER A 84 1.90 -17.29 -8.66
CA SER A 84 2.67 -16.69 -7.56
C SER A 84 3.87 -15.96 -8.11
N PHE A 85 4.17 -14.79 -7.54
CA PHE A 85 5.21 -13.90 -8.02
C PHE A 85 6.00 -13.37 -6.82
N THR A 86 7.32 -13.45 -6.88
CA THR A 86 8.17 -12.95 -5.79
C THR A 86 8.85 -11.64 -6.22
N LEU A 87 8.62 -10.60 -5.42
CA LEU A 87 9.30 -9.32 -5.58
C LEU A 87 10.58 -9.40 -4.76
N GLU A 88 11.74 -9.29 -5.41
CA GLU A 88 13.02 -9.46 -4.71
C GLU A 88 14.12 -8.51 -5.17
N ARG A 89 13.93 -7.81 -6.26
CA ARG A 89 14.86 -6.80 -6.74
C ARG A 89 14.20 -5.45 -6.61
N GLU A 90 14.92 -4.46 -6.12
CA GLU A 90 14.38 -3.11 -6.01
C GLU A 90 13.73 -2.69 -7.32
N GLY A 91 12.49 -2.25 -7.23
CA GLY A 91 11.72 -1.86 -8.41
C GLY A 91 10.86 -2.95 -9.03
N ASP A 92 10.99 -4.22 -8.62
CA ASP A 92 10.05 -5.25 -9.07
C ASP A 92 8.64 -4.83 -8.65
N TYR A 93 7.67 -5.09 -9.51
CA TYR A 93 6.29 -4.77 -9.17
C TYR A 93 5.32 -5.77 -9.78
N LEU A 94 4.15 -5.82 -9.18
CA LEU A 94 3.03 -6.60 -9.67
C LEU A 94 1.79 -5.71 -9.61
N VAL A 95 0.99 -5.73 -10.67
CA VAL A 95 -0.29 -5.00 -10.69
C VAL A 95 -1.39 -5.95 -11.11
N TRP A 96 -2.54 -5.86 -10.44
CA TRP A 96 -3.69 -6.68 -10.80
C TRP A 96 -4.97 -5.87 -10.70
N GLY A 97 -5.92 -6.24 -11.56
CA GLY A 97 -7.19 -5.53 -11.68
C GLY A 97 -8.25 -6.05 -10.72
N PRO A 98 -9.46 -5.51 -10.86
CA PRO A 98 -10.58 -5.90 -9.99
C PRO A 98 -10.89 -7.39 -10.05
N ALA A 99 -11.35 -7.90 -8.91
CA ALA A 99 -11.86 -9.28 -8.76
C ALA A 99 -10.80 -10.37 -8.93
N ILE A 100 -9.52 -10.03 -8.85
CA ILE A 100 -8.45 -11.03 -8.79
C ILE A 100 -8.21 -11.35 -7.32
N ASP A 101 -8.44 -12.59 -6.94
CA ASP A 101 -8.19 -13.02 -5.57
C ASP A 101 -6.69 -13.05 -5.31
N HIS A 102 -6.28 -12.64 -4.13
CA HIS A 102 -4.86 -12.52 -3.83
C HIS A 102 -4.55 -12.73 -2.35
N SER A 103 -3.30 -13.08 -2.10
CA SER A 103 -2.73 -13.21 -0.77
C SER A 103 -1.24 -12.87 -0.87
N TRP A 104 -0.51 -12.90 0.24
CA TRP A 104 0.92 -12.58 0.22
C TRP A 104 1.61 -13.14 1.44
N GLU A 105 2.94 -13.26 1.33
CA GLU A 105 3.80 -13.65 2.45
C GLU A 105 5.16 -12.95 2.32
N ALA A 106 5.66 -12.40 3.42
CA ALA A 106 7.01 -11.84 3.49
C ALA A 106 7.98 -13.00 3.71
N LEU A 107 8.80 -13.32 2.71
CA LEU A 107 9.76 -14.42 2.80
C LEU A 107 10.98 -14.05 3.63
N THR A 108 11.30 -12.76 3.68
CA THR A 108 12.28 -12.16 4.59
C THR A 108 11.64 -10.88 5.12
N ASN A 109 12.33 -10.17 6.01
CA ASN A 109 11.90 -8.80 6.32
C ASN A 109 11.83 -8.04 5.00
N ALA A 110 10.72 -7.39 4.74
CA ALA A 110 10.48 -6.75 3.45
C ALA A 110 9.79 -5.41 3.61
N VAL A 111 10.09 -4.50 2.68
CA VAL A 111 9.38 -3.22 2.55
C VAL A 111 8.85 -3.15 1.13
N VAL A 112 7.54 -2.91 1.02
CA VAL A 112 6.88 -2.75 -0.27
C VAL A 112 5.94 -1.54 -0.22
N VAL A 113 5.70 -0.94 -1.38
CA VAL A 113 4.72 0.14 -1.50
C VAL A 113 3.50 -0.41 -2.20
N THR A 114 2.34 -0.21 -1.60
CA THR A 114 1.06 -0.61 -2.18
C THR A 114 0.30 0.62 -2.63
N VAL A 115 -0.18 0.59 -3.86
CA VAL A 115 -1.01 1.65 -4.44
C VAL A 115 -2.31 1.01 -4.90
N ARG A 116 -3.45 1.55 -4.49
CA ARG A 116 -4.75 1.05 -4.93
C ARG A 116 -5.63 2.18 -5.44
N TRP A 117 -6.40 1.91 -6.47
CA TRP A 117 -7.33 2.89 -7.02
C TRP A 117 -8.60 2.24 -7.54
N PRO A 118 -9.75 2.88 -7.29
CA PRO A 118 -9.90 4.06 -6.46
C PRO A 118 -9.70 3.74 -4.97
N SER A 119 -9.42 4.73 -4.15
CA SER A 119 -9.31 4.52 -2.71
C SER A 119 -10.67 4.18 -2.12
N SER A 120 -11.70 4.91 -2.52
CA SER A 120 -13.07 4.65 -2.10
C SER A 120 -13.83 4.04 -3.27
N VAL A 121 -14.51 2.90 -3.04
CA VAL A 121 -15.27 2.18 -4.07
C VAL A 121 -16.77 2.40 -3.95
N SER A 122 -17.20 3.23 -3.04
CA SER A 122 -18.60 3.54 -2.86
C SER A 122 -19.09 4.63 -3.79
#